data_82cedfdd904ad0dd8f481d4eb4a5522c
#
_entry.id   82cedfdd904ad0dd8f481d4eb4a5522c
#
_cell.length_a   1.000
_cell.length_b   1.000
_cell.length_c   1.000
_cell.angle_alpha   90.00
_cell.angle_beta   90.00
_cell.angle_gamma   90.00
#
_symmetry.space_group_name_H-M   'P 1'
#
loop_
_entity.id
_entity.type
_entity.pdbx_description
1 polymer ?
#
loop_
_entity_poly.entity_id
_entity_poly.type
_entity_poly.pdbx_seq_one_letter_code
_entity_poly.pdbx_strand_id
1 'polypeptide(L)'
;MGLELGVGYCASVQSQLVAVTYDTQDPTDLAQFWATLLGREPVEDADGVLLPGADGQVGLRFQAGGAPSRGLHRMHLHLTSTSLLDQQHVVATAVELGASHLDLGQRPEEGHVVLSDPGGYEFCVIEPGNEYLAGCGPLGEVSCEGTRAVGNFWSEALHWPLVWDRDEETAVQSPRGGTKVAWSGESASSQQGNDPQRFELVVAGGDLEAEADRLAGLGARRVRAAGHGVILMADPDGIAFRLRAH
;
A
#
# COMPACT_ATOMS: atom_id res chain seq x y z
N MET A 1 -6.83 -50.13 -21.99
CA MET A 1 -5.58 -49.36 -21.94
C MET A 1 -6.00 -47.86 -21.94
N GLY A 2 -6.31 -47.37 -20.76
CA GLY A 2 -6.81 -46.00 -20.53
C GLY A 2 -5.64 -45.08 -20.38
N LEU A 3 -5.59 -44.05 -21.21
CA LEU A 3 -4.70 -42.90 -21.05
C LEU A 3 -5.35 -41.95 -20.03
N GLU A 4 -4.82 -41.94 -18.81
CA GLU A 4 -5.07 -40.85 -17.87
C GLU A 4 -4.32 -39.62 -18.36
N LEU A 5 -5.07 -38.66 -18.88
CA LEU A 5 -4.58 -37.30 -19.09
C LEU A 5 -4.44 -36.66 -17.71
N GLY A 6 -3.21 -36.66 -17.18
CA GLY A 6 -2.87 -35.87 -16.02
C GLY A 6 -3.08 -34.38 -16.32
N VAL A 7 -4.13 -33.80 -15.75
CA VAL A 7 -4.31 -32.34 -15.70
C VAL A 7 -3.22 -31.83 -14.78
N GLY A 8 -2.10 -31.40 -15.35
CA GLY A 8 -1.08 -30.65 -14.62
C GLY A 8 -1.73 -29.41 -14.07
N TYR A 9 -1.86 -29.36 -12.74
CA TYR A 9 -2.17 -28.14 -12.01
C TYR A 9 -0.97 -27.21 -12.24
N CYS A 10 -1.09 -26.34 -13.23
CA CYS A 10 -0.19 -25.20 -13.34
C CYS A 10 -0.48 -24.34 -12.11
N ALA A 11 0.39 -24.40 -11.11
CA ALA A 11 0.30 -23.48 -9.99
C ALA A 11 0.34 -22.08 -10.61
N SER A 12 -0.77 -21.36 -10.56
CA SER A 12 -0.84 -20.00 -11.09
C SER A 12 0.21 -19.17 -10.35
N VAL A 13 1.15 -18.64 -11.09
CA VAL A 13 2.10 -17.65 -10.57
C VAL A 13 1.26 -16.52 -10.00
N GLN A 14 1.44 -16.22 -8.73
CA GLN A 14 0.58 -15.28 -8.01
C GLN A 14 1.44 -14.24 -7.33
N SER A 15 1.26 -12.99 -7.72
CA SER A 15 1.84 -11.85 -7.01
C SER A 15 1.16 -11.66 -5.66
N GLN A 16 1.96 -11.37 -4.65
CA GLN A 16 1.50 -10.98 -3.32
C GLN A 16 1.91 -9.54 -3.04
N LEU A 17 0.98 -8.71 -2.64
CA LEU A 17 1.27 -7.38 -2.12
C LEU A 17 1.91 -7.53 -0.74
N VAL A 18 3.17 -7.15 -0.63
CA VAL A 18 3.94 -7.29 0.61
C VAL A 18 4.12 -5.98 1.36
N ALA A 19 4.24 -4.87 0.63
CA ALA A 19 4.43 -3.57 1.27
C ALA A 19 4.02 -2.39 0.37
N VAL A 20 3.82 -1.23 1.01
CA VAL A 20 4.00 0.08 0.38
C VAL A 20 5.43 0.53 0.69
N THR A 21 6.18 0.90 -0.35
CA THR A 21 7.55 1.41 -0.23
C THR A 21 7.53 2.94 -0.24
N TYR A 22 8.30 3.53 0.65
CA TYR A 22 8.50 4.98 0.81
C TYR A 22 9.95 5.34 0.55
N ASP A 23 10.20 6.32 -0.32
CA ASP A 23 11.53 6.91 -0.50
C ASP A 23 11.74 7.99 0.56
N THR A 24 12.79 7.90 1.36
CA THR A 24 13.06 8.84 2.45
C THR A 24 14.55 9.12 2.58
N GLN A 25 14.89 10.27 3.18
CA GLN A 25 16.28 10.61 3.49
C GLN A 25 16.83 9.76 4.65
N ASP A 26 15.97 9.39 5.59
CA ASP A 26 16.33 8.56 6.74
C ASP A 26 15.36 7.37 6.88
N PRO A 27 15.69 6.23 6.24
CA PRO A 27 14.87 5.02 6.31
C PRO A 27 14.72 4.45 7.71
N THR A 28 15.79 4.52 8.52
CA THR A 28 15.81 3.91 9.84
C THR A 28 14.91 4.69 10.82
N ASP A 29 15.04 6.01 10.83
CA ASP A 29 14.23 6.85 11.73
C ASP A 29 12.75 6.80 11.37
N LEU A 30 12.42 6.84 10.06
CA LEU A 30 11.04 6.74 9.62
C LEU A 30 10.45 5.34 9.88
N ALA A 31 11.25 4.28 9.71
CA ALA A 31 10.83 2.93 10.07
C ALA A 31 10.56 2.80 11.57
N GLN A 32 11.40 3.40 12.43
CA GLN A 32 11.21 3.35 13.89
C GLN A 32 9.94 4.10 14.32
N PHE A 33 9.62 5.23 13.69
CA PHE A 33 8.35 5.94 13.90
C PHE A 33 7.16 5.02 13.64
N TRP A 34 7.09 4.42 12.45
CA TRP A 34 6.00 3.55 12.05
C TRP A 34 5.98 2.21 12.81
N ALA A 35 7.15 1.67 13.18
CA ALA A 35 7.27 0.48 14.02
C ALA A 35 6.57 0.69 15.37
N THR A 36 6.81 1.85 15.99
CA THR A 36 6.20 2.21 17.27
C THR A 36 4.69 2.37 17.16
N LEU A 37 4.19 3.10 16.14
CA LEU A 37 2.76 3.32 15.96
C LEU A 37 1.97 2.05 15.62
N LEU A 38 2.58 1.15 14.85
CA LEU A 38 1.90 -0.08 14.39
C LEU A 38 2.21 -1.30 15.27
N GLY A 39 3.12 -1.16 16.25
CA GLY A 39 3.56 -2.28 17.09
C GLY A 39 4.25 -3.37 16.29
N ARG A 40 5.08 -3.02 15.29
CA ARG A 40 5.77 -3.96 14.39
C ARG A 40 7.27 -3.93 14.61
N GLU A 41 7.93 -5.08 14.40
CA GLU A 41 9.38 -5.17 14.44
C GLU A 41 10.00 -4.88 13.07
N PRO A 42 10.99 -3.97 12.99
CA PRO A 42 11.68 -3.66 11.75
C PRO A 42 12.64 -4.80 11.35
N VAL A 43 12.75 -5.04 10.05
CA VAL A 43 13.69 -5.99 9.44
C VAL A 43 14.51 -5.24 8.40
N GLU A 44 15.83 -5.18 8.59
CA GLU A 44 16.75 -4.58 7.64
C GLU A 44 17.13 -5.60 6.54
N ASP A 45 17.13 -5.16 5.30
CA ASP A 45 17.63 -5.93 4.16
C ASP A 45 18.37 -5.02 3.16
N ALA A 46 18.75 -5.56 1.99
CA ALA A 46 19.48 -4.82 0.96
C ALA A 46 18.68 -3.66 0.34
N ASP A 47 17.34 -3.68 0.47
CA ASP A 47 16.43 -2.70 -0.09
C ASP A 47 15.96 -1.65 0.96
N GLY A 48 16.49 -1.69 2.18
CA GLY A 48 16.18 -0.76 3.26
C GLY A 48 15.58 -1.42 4.49
N VAL A 49 14.61 -0.77 5.14
CA VAL A 49 13.95 -1.29 6.35
C VAL A 49 12.51 -1.65 6.05
N LEU A 50 12.17 -2.91 6.25
CA LEU A 50 10.80 -3.43 6.11
C LEU A 50 10.14 -3.56 7.48
N LEU A 51 8.91 -3.08 7.61
CA LEU A 51 7.96 -3.44 8.66
C LEU A 51 6.98 -4.46 8.10
N PRO A 52 7.19 -5.76 8.32
CA PRO A 52 6.32 -6.77 7.75
C PRO A 52 4.87 -6.59 8.21
N GLY A 53 3.93 -6.86 7.32
CA GLY A 53 2.52 -7.02 7.68
C GLY A 53 2.28 -8.44 8.22
N ALA A 54 1.40 -8.56 9.21
CA ALA A 54 0.90 -9.83 9.72
C ALA A 54 -0.62 -9.89 9.58
N ASP A 55 -1.19 -11.09 9.53
CA ASP A 55 -2.65 -11.29 9.54
C ASP A 55 -3.43 -10.48 8.48
N GLY A 56 -2.92 -10.43 7.26
CA GLY A 56 -3.53 -9.68 6.17
C GLY A 56 -3.19 -8.17 6.15
N GLN A 57 -2.39 -7.71 7.09
CA GLN A 57 -1.90 -6.33 7.08
C GLN A 57 -0.87 -6.13 5.95
N VAL A 58 -0.94 -5.00 5.26
CA VAL A 58 0.09 -4.58 4.31
C VAL A 58 1.33 -4.11 5.06
N GLY A 59 2.52 -4.51 4.61
CA GLY A 59 3.79 -4.04 5.17
C GLY A 59 4.12 -2.63 4.73
N LEU A 60 5.09 -2.01 5.41
CA LEU A 60 5.68 -0.74 5.01
C LEU A 60 7.19 -0.93 4.81
N ARG A 61 7.73 -0.41 3.72
CA ARG A 61 9.17 -0.42 3.46
C ARG A 61 9.68 1.01 3.33
N PHE A 62 10.79 1.29 3.97
CA PHE A 62 11.47 2.57 3.89
C PHE A 62 12.84 2.37 3.25
N GLN A 63 13.11 3.10 2.17
CA GLN A 63 14.37 3.00 1.44
C GLN A 63 15.00 4.37 1.24
N ALA A 64 16.32 4.39 1.10
CA ALA A 64 17.04 5.62 0.81
C ALA A 64 16.60 6.21 -0.53
N GLY A 65 16.16 7.46 -0.52
CA GLY A 65 15.67 8.19 -1.68
C GLY A 65 15.67 9.69 -1.45
N GLY A 66 15.13 10.43 -2.40
CA GLY A 66 14.90 11.88 -2.23
C GLY A 66 13.89 12.16 -1.12
N ALA A 67 13.93 13.37 -0.55
CA ALA A 67 12.83 13.84 0.28
C ALA A 67 11.56 13.90 -0.58
N PRO A 68 10.39 13.55 -0.02
CA PRO A 68 9.13 13.73 -0.71
C PRO A 68 8.95 15.21 -1.09
N SER A 69 8.32 15.44 -2.22
CA SER A 69 7.92 16.80 -2.58
C SER A 69 6.91 17.30 -1.55
N ARG A 70 7.01 18.58 -1.15
CA ARG A 70 5.97 19.17 -0.32
C ARG A 70 4.66 19.22 -1.11
N GLY A 71 3.62 18.60 -0.59
CA GLY A 71 2.30 18.55 -1.20
C GLY A 71 1.59 17.23 -0.90
N LEU A 72 0.36 17.10 -1.39
CA LEU A 72 -0.41 15.86 -1.25
C LEU A 72 0.26 14.74 -2.05
N HIS A 73 0.39 13.60 -1.40
CA HIS A 73 0.90 12.39 -2.02
C HIS A 73 -0.27 11.53 -2.53
N ARG A 74 0.00 10.75 -3.57
CA ARG A 74 -1.01 9.88 -4.20
C ARG A 74 -1.45 8.71 -3.32
N MET A 75 -0.70 8.43 -2.26
CA MET A 75 -1.04 7.41 -1.26
C MET A 75 -0.91 8.00 0.13
N HIS A 76 -1.87 7.72 0.99
CA HIS A 76 -1.77 8.00 2.41
C HIS A 76 -2.36 6.85 3.24
N LEU A 77 -1.97 6.77 4.51
CA LEU A 77 -2.36 5.68 5.38
C LEU A 77 -3.49 6.11 6.30
N HIS A 78 -4.44 5.20 6.52
CA HIS A 78 -5.47 5.35 7.54
C HIS A 78 -5.21 4.37 8.68
N LEU A 79 -4.95 4.91 9.87
CA LEU A 79 -4.87 4.14 11.10
C LEU A 79 -6.24 4.06 11.75
N THR A 80 -6.61 2.90 12.25
CA THR A 80 -7.86 2.72 12.99
C THR A 80 -7.68 3.08 14.45
N SER A 81 -8.77 3.41 15.12
CA SER A 81 -8.84 3.55 16.58
C SER A 81 -10.03 2.81 17.15
N THR A 82 -9.88 2.29 18.37
CA THR A 82 -10.89 1.48 19.07
C THR A 82 -11.81 2.31 19.97
N SER A 83 -11.37 3.51 20.33
CA SER A 83 -12.10 4.47 21.15
C SER A 83 -11.55 5.89 20.92
N LEU A 84 -12.29 6.92 21.33
CA LEU A 84 -11.77 8.31 21.29
C LEU A 84 -10.49 8.48 22.11
N LEU A 85 -10.36 7.78 23.23
CA LEU A 85 -9.14 7.79 24.03
C LEU A 85 -7.97 7.14 23.29
N ASP A 86 -8.23 6.06 22.58
CA ASP A 86 -7.25 5.37 21.75
C ASP A 86 -6.80 6.27 20.58
N GLN A 87 -7.73 6.91 19.88
CA GLN A 87 -7.42 7.90 18.84
C GLN A 87 -6.51 9.01 19.37
N GLN A 88 -6.88 9.60 20.52
CA GLN A 88 -6.07 10.64 21.16
C GLN A 88 -4.68 10.13 21.55
N HIS A 89 -4.58 8.89 22.02
CA HIS A 89 -3.30 8.26 22.36
C HIS A 89 -2.42 8.06 21.13
N VAL A 90 -2.97 7.52 20.03
CA VAL A 90 -2.24 7.34 18.76
C VAL A 90 -1.74 8.68 18.23
N VAL A 91 -2.60 9.72 18.23
CA VAL A 91 -2.22 11.08 17.79
C VAL A 91 -1.12 11.65 18.68
N ALA A 92 -1.26 11.56 20.00
CA ALA A 92 -0.26 12.08 20.94
C ALA A 92 1.10 11.37 20.76
N THR A 93 1.09 10.03 20.65
CA THR A 93 2.29 9.24 20.40
C THR A 93 2.95 9.65 19.08
N ALA A 94 2.16 9.81 18.01
CA ALA A 94 2.70 10.24 16.72
C ALA A 94 3.40 11.61 16.83
N VAL A 95 2.77 12.58 17.51
CA VAL A 95 3.34 13.92 17.70
C VAL A 95 4.61 13.87 18.57
N GLU A 96 4.63 13.06 19.63
CA GLU A 96 5.83 12.85 20.45
C GLU A 96 7.00 12.25 19.65
N LEU A 97 6.69 11.41 18.65
CA LEU A 97 7.66 10.81 17.73
C LEU A 97 8.04 11.71 16.55
N GLY A 98 7.52 12.94 16.49
CA GLY A 98 7.91 13.94 15.49
C GLY A 98 6.91 14.17 14.36
N ALA A 99 5.72 13.59 14.40
CA ALA A 99 4.66 13.96 13.47
C ALA A 99 4.12 15.37 13.77
N SER A 100 3.50 15.97 12.77
CA SER A 100 2.87 17.29 12.90
C SER A 100 1.43 17.25 12.38
N HIS A 101 0.54 18.03 13.00
CA HIS A 101 -0.81 18.21 12.47
C HIS A 101 -0.77 18.86 11.10
N LEU A 102 -1.61 18.36 10.20
CA LEU A 102 -1.74 18.86 8.84
C LEU A 102 -3.19 19.32 8.60
N ASP A 103 -3.34 20.57 8.18
CA ASP A 103 -4.64 21.12 7.79
C ASP A 103 -4.79 21.03 6.27
N LEU A 104 -5.68 20.15 5.84
CA LEU A 104 -6.07 19.95 4.44
C LEU A 104 -7.49 20.46 4.17
N GLY A 105 -8.05 21.27 5.09
CA GLY A 105 -9.41 21.76 5.02
C GLY A 105 -10.46 20.78 5.58
N GLN A 106 -10.02 19.75 6.32
CA GLN A 106 -10.92 18.82 7.01
C GLN A 106 -11.80 19.57 8.03
N ARG A 107 -13.06 19.19 8.09
CA ARG A 107 -14.02 19.81 9.01
C ARG A 107 -14.04 19.07 10.35
N PRO A 108 -14.31 19.76 11.46
CA PRO A 108 -14.35 19.15 12.79
C PRO A 108 -15.35 17.97 12.90
N GLU A 109 -16.40 17.96 12.06
CA GLU A 109 -17.43 16.93 12.07
C GLU A 109 -16.95 15.60 11.44
N GLU A 110 -15.84 15.61 10.68
CA GLU A 110 -15.33 14.42 9.99
C GLU A 110 -14.67 13.42 10.96
N GLY A 111 -14.28 13.86 12.15
CA GLY A 111 -13.84 12.97 13.24
C GLY A 111 -12.43 12.41 13.12
N HIS A 112 -11.87 12.31 11.93
CA HIS A 112 -10.48 11.89 11.73
C HIS A 112 -9.48 13.02 11.99
N VAL A 113 -8.24 12.63 12.31
CA VAL A 113 -7.12 13.57 12.52
C VAL A 113 -6.09 13.35 11.44
N VAL A 114 -5.71 14.42 10.72
CA VAL A 114 -4.70 14.38 9.67
C VAL A 114 -3.35 14.82 10.22
N LEU A 115 -2.34 14.00 9.98
CA LEU A 115 -0.97 14.22 10.41
C LEU A 115 0.00 14.04 9.22
N SER A 116 1.18 14.65 9.35
CA SER A 116 2.34 14.37 8.52
C SER A 116 3.39 13.67 9.37
N ASP A 117 3.94 12.56 8.89
CA ASP A 117 5.01 11.86 9.57
C ASP A 117 6.36 12.62 9.47
N PRO A 118 7.44 12.20 10.16
CA PRO A 118 8.74 12.87 10.09
C PRO A 118 9.36 12.89 8.70
N GLY A 119 8.96 11.98 7.81
CA GLY A 119 9.37 11.94 6.40
C GLY A 119 8.61 12.92 5.52
N GLY A 120 7.50 13.49 6.01
CA GLY A 120 6.63 14.42 5.28
C GLY A 120 5.45 13.75 4.57
N TYR A 121 5.15 12.48 4.87
CA TYR A 121 4.02 11.75 4.29
C TYR A 121 2.77 11.92 5.14
N GLU A 122 1.63 12.16 4.48
CA GLU A 122 0.34 12.32 5.14
C GLU A 122 -0.20 10.97 5.63
N PHE A 123 -0.88 11.01 6.76
CA PHE A 123 -1.68 9.88 7.25
C PHE A 123 -2.84 10.39 8.12
N CYS A 124 -3.88 9.58 8.23
CA CYS A 124 -5.05 9.88 9.05
C CYS A 124 -5.15 8.90 10.21
N VAL A 125 -5.57 9.40 11.37
CA VAL A 125 -6.05 8.57 12.49
C VAL A 125 -7.56 8.66 12.49
N ILE A 126 -8.21 7.56 12.09
CA ILE A 126 -9.66 7.50 11.87
C ILE A 126 -10.37 7.35 13.20
N GLU A 127 -11.51 8.00 13.31
CA GLU A 127 -12.38 7.94 14.49
C GLU A 127 -12.87 6.52 14.80
N PRO A 128 -13.13 6.20 16.07
CA PRO A 128 -13.68 4.90 16.44
C PRO A 128 -15.11 4.72 15.93
N GLY A 129 -15.47 3.47 15.65
CA GLY A 129 -16.81 3.12 15.16
C GLY A 129 -16.97 3.30 13.65
N ASN A 130 -15.89 3.56 12.92
CA ASN A 130 -15.90 3.59 11.47
C ASN A 130 -16.20 2.19 10.93
N GLU A 131 -17.43 1.99 10.41
CA GLU A 131 -17.89 0.68 9.93
C GLU A 131 -17.12 0.19 8.70
N TYR A 132 -16.66 1.11 7.86
CA TYR A 132 -15.90 0.76 6.66
C TYR A 132 -14.55 0.11 7.01
N LEU A 133 -13.87 0.56 8.07
CA LEU A 133 -12.59 0.00 8.52
C LEU A 133 -12.73 -1.04 9.64
N ALA A 134 -13.95 -1.45 9.98
CA ALA A 134 -14.16 -2.44 11.03
C ALA A 134 -13.42 -3.76 10.74
N GLY A 135 -12.63 -4.22 11.69
CA GLY A 135 -11.86 -5.47 11.59
C GLY A 135 -10.60 -5.40 10.72
N CYS A 136 -10.23 -4.24 10.20
CA CYS A 136 -9.04 -4.09 9.36
C CYS A 136 -7.70 -4.12 10.13
N GLY A 137 -7.71 -4.02 11.46
CA GLY A 137 -6.49 -3.94 12.28
C GLY A 137 -5.88 -2.53 12.29
N PRO A 138 -4.69 -2.33 12.93
CA PRO A 138 -4.12 -1.00 13.16
C PRO A 138 -3.89 -0.17 11.90
N LEU A 139 -3.34 -0.76 10.84
CA LEU A 139 -3.29 -0.17 9.51
C LEU A 139 -4.57 -0.54 8.77
N GLY A 140 -5.58 0.31 8.87
CA GLY A 140 -6.90 0.06 8.31
C GLY A 140 -6.93 0.09 6.80
N GLU A 141 -6.28 1.07 6.20
CA GLU A 141 -6.31 1.29 4.76
C GLU A 141 -5.04 1.95 4.23
N VAL A 142 -4.72 1.61 2.99
CA VAL A 142 -3.88 2.41 2.09
C VAL A 142 -4.84 3.10 1.11
N SER A 143 -5.05 4.39 1.28
CA SER A 143 -5.89 5.21 0.40
C SER A 143 -5.04 5.77 -0.73
N CYS A 144 -5.49 5.59 -1.96
CA CYS A 144 -4.78 5.99 -3.17
C CYS A 144 -5.65 6.89 -4.04
N GLU A 145 -5.03 7.86 -4.71
CA GLU A 145 -5.67 8.52 -5.85
C GLU A 145 -5.73 7.53 -7.02
N GLY A 146 -6.87 7.45 -7.67
CA GLY A 146 -7.03 6.60 -8.85
C GLY A 146 -8.48 6.37 -9.23
N THR A 147 -8.66 5.90 -10.46
CA THR A 147 -9.97 5.62 -11.04
C THR A 147 -10.53 4.28 -10.58
N ARG A 148 -11.84 4.09 -10.75
CA ARG A 148 -12.48 2.79 -10.56
C ARG A 148 -11.85 1.68 -11.40
N ALA A 149 -11.30 2.01 -12.58
CA ALA A 149 -10.63 1.04 -13.44
C ALA A 149 -9.35 0.48 -12.81
N VAL A 150 -8.59 1.30 -12.07
CA VAL A 150 -7.37 0.84 -11.39
C VAL A 150 -7.69 -0.08 -10.21
N GLY A 151 -8.79 0.16 -9.49
CA GLY A 151 -9.24 -0.76 -8.45
C GLY A 151 -9.62 -2.14 -9.01
N ASN A 152 -10.29 -2.18 -10.15
CA ASN A 152 -10.58 -3.45 -10.86
C ASN A 152 -9.28 -4.15 -11.28
N PHE A 153 -8.31 -3.41 -11.83
CA PHE A 153 -7.00 -3.96 -12.15
C PHE A 153 -6.35 -4.63 -10.93
N TRP A 154 -6.30 -3.93 -9.78
CA TRP A 154 -5.67 -4.46 -8.58
C TRP A 154 -6.43 -5.65 -7.99
N SER A 155 -7.77 -5.68 -8.10
CA SER A 155 -8.58 -6.86 -7.74
C SER A 155 -8.16 -8.10 -8.53
N GLU A 156 -7.99 -7.97 -9.85
CA GLU A 156 -7.56 -9.07 -10.71
C GLU A 156 -6.07 -9.41 -10.52
N ALA A 157 -5.21 -8.39 -10.36
CA ALA A 157 -3.77 -8.56 -10.18
C ALA A 157 -3.43 -9.36 -8.93
N LEU A 158 -4.10 -9.05 -7.80
CA LEU A 158 -3.88 -9.69 -6.50
C LEU A 158 -4.82 -10.86 -6.22
N HIS A 159 -5.84 -11.07 -7.04
CA HIS A 159 -6.96 -11.98 -6.76
C HIS A 159 -7.65 -11.67 -5.42
N TRP A 160 -7.74 -10.38 -5.12
CA TRP A 160 -8.45 -9.89 -3.94
C TRP A 160 -9.85 -9.41 -4.33
N PRO A 161 -10.90 -9.76 -3.56
CA PRO A 161 -12.24 -9.29 -3.87
C PRO A 161 -12.33 -7.77 -3.72
N LEU A 162 -13.15 -7.14 -4.57
CA LEU A 162 -13.66 -5.80 -4.31
C LEU A 162 -14.61 -5.88 -3.11
N VAL A 163 -14.26 -5.16 -2.04
CA VAL A 163 -15.07 -5.06 -0.82
C VAL A 163 -15.85 -3.74 -0.75
N TRP A 164 -15.53 -2.82 -1.65
CA TRP A 164 -16.23 -1.58 -1.91
C TRP A 164 -16.18 -1.25 -3.40
N ASP A 165 -17.31 -0.84 -3.98
CA ASP A 165 -17.43 -0.43 -5.38
C ASP A 165 -18.67 0.46 -5.50
N ARG A 166 -18.52 1.77 -5.19
CA ARG A 166 -19.62 2.75 -5.20
C ARG A 166 -19.05 4.15 -5.48
N ASP A 167 -19.83 4.97 -6.14
CA ASP A 167 -19.55 6.40 -6.34
C ASP A 167 -18.15 6.68 -6.93
N GLU A 168 -17.74 5.85 -7.91
CA GLU A 168 -16.41 5.85 -8.54
C GLU A 168 -15.25 5.48 -7.59
N GLU A 169 -15.54 5.08 -6.37
CA GLU A 169 -14.56 4.57 -5.42
C GLU A 169 -14.55 3.05 -5.40
N THR A 170 -13.36 2.49 -5.24
CA THR A 170 -13.16 1.05 -5.12
C THR A 170 -12.22 0.71 -3.97
N ALA A 171 -12.43 -0.44 -3.35
CA ALA A 171 -11.45 -0.99 -2.42
C ALA A 171 -11.35 -2.50 -2.57
N VAL A 172 -10.12 -3.01 -2.49
CA VAL A 172 -9.83 -4.43 -2.39
C VAL A 172 -9.34 -4.78 -0.99
N GLN A 173 -9.53 -6.01 -0.61
CA GLN A 173 -9.02 -6.55 0.66
C GLN A 173 -8.60 -8.01 0.47
N SER A 174 -7.53 -8.41 1.14
CA SER A 174 -7.14 -9.81 1.17
C SER A 174 -8.30 -10.71 1.62
N PRO A 175 -8.49 -11.91 1.04
CA PRO A 175 -9.47 -12.88 1.54
C PRO A 175 -9.25 -13.27 3.02
N ARG A 176 -8.07 -12.97 3.57
CA ARG A 176 -7.75 -13.13 5.00
C ARG A 176 -8.14 -11.93 5.86
N GLY A 177 -8.73 -10.89 5.26
CA GLY A 177 -8.98 -9.61 5.94
C GLY A 177 -7.74 -8.72 6.03
N GLY A 178 -7.67 -7.83 7.02
CA GLY A 178 -6.56 -6.93 7.26
C GLY A 178 -6.71 -5.58 6.54
N THR A 179 -5.60 -5.02 6.08
CA THR A 179 -5.57 -3.70 5.42
C THR A 179 -6.37 -3.70 4.12
N LYS A 180 -7.23 -2.71 3.93
CA LYS A 180 -7.82 -2.41 2.63
C LYS A 180 -6.88 -1.58 1.78
N VAL A 181 -6.99 -1.71 0.47
CA VAL A 181 -6.37 -0.78 -0.48
C VAL A 181 -7.48 -0.18 -1.31
N ALA A 182 -7.61 1.13 -1.27
CA ALA A 182 -8.70 1.85 -1.91
C ALA A 182 -8.22 2.88 -2.92
N TRP A 183 -9.05 3.14 -3.90
CA TRP A 183 -8.82 4.16 -4.93
C TRP A 183 -10.05 5.02 -5.07
N SER A 184 -9.82 6.35 -5.11
CA SER A 184 -10.83 7.36 -5.33
C SER A 184 -10.28 8.54 -6.12
N GLY A 185 -11.18 9.29 -6.78
CA GLY A 185 -10.83 10.46 -7.53
C GLY A 185 -10.54 10.22 -9.01
N GLU A 186 -9.90 11.20 -9.64
CA GLU A 186 -9.53 11.12 -11.05
C GLU A 186 -8.16 10.48 -11.21
N SER A 187 -7.88 9.97 -12.42
CA SER A 187 -6.53 9.55 -12.77
C SER A 187 -5.59 10.74 -12.61
N ALA A 188 -4.63 10.63 -11.70
CA ALA A 188 -3.67 11.70 -11.49
C ALA A 188 -2.90 11.95 -12.78
N SER A 189 -2.98 13.18 -13.27
CA SER A 189 -2.22 13.61 -14.44
C SER A 189 -0.73 13.40 -14.22
N SER A 190 -0.18 12.43 -14.90
CA SER A 190 1.21 12.27 -15.37
C SER A 190 2.33 13.01 -14.61
N GLN A 191 2.54 12.70 -13.33
CA GLN A 191 3.91 12.71 -12.79
C GLN A 191 4.49 11.31 -12.99
N GLN A 192 4.77 10.98 -14.25
CA GLN A 192 5.25 9.66 -14.64
C GLN A 192 6.58 9.33 -13.96
N GLY A 193 6.54 8.39 -13.03
CA GLY A 193 7.70 7.63 -12.61
C GLY A 193 8.55 8.20 -11.47
N ASN A 194 8.13 9.26 -10.78
CA ASN A 194 8.84 9.86 -9.65
C ASN A 194 8.02 9.90 -8.36
N ASP A 195 6.98 9.09 -8.26
CA ASP A 195 6.24 8.98 -7.01
C ASP A 195 7.15 8.39 -5.93
N PRO A 196 7.29 9.06 -4.78
CA PRO A 196 8.12 8.57 -3.68
C PRO A 196 7.49 7.37 -2.97
N GLN A 197 6.29 6.99 -3.35
CA GLN A 197 5.54 5.86 -2.83
C GLN A 197 5.19 4.88 -3.95
N ARG A 198 5.23 3.58 -3.67
CA ARG A 198 4.87 2.53 -4.63
C ARG A 198 4.54 1.21 -3.95
N PHE A 199 3.72 0.41 -4.57
CA PHE A 199 3.48 -0.96 -4.12
C PHE A 199 4.68 -1.86 -4.41
N GLU A 200 4.92 -2.80 -3.52
CA GLU A 200 5.91 -3.87 -3.67
C GLU A 200 5.19 -5.23 -3.71
N LEU A 201 5.34 -5.92 -4.83
CA LEU A 201 4.79 -7.25 -5.04
C LEU A 201 5.92 -8.30 -5.10
N VAL A 202 5.67 -9.44 -4.51
CA VAL A 202 6.57 -10.60 -4.57
C VAL A 202 5.88 -11.73 -5.32
N VAL A 203 6.63 -12.34 -6.24
CA VAL A 203 6.20 -13.52 -7.01
C VAL A 203 6.73 -14.76 -6.30
N ALA A 204 5.82 -15.54 -5.71
CA ALA A 204 6.19 -16.75 -5.00
C ALA A 204 6.46 -17.90 -5.96
N GLY A 205 7.72 -18.35 -6.06
CA GLY A 205 8.12 -19.57 -6.79
C GLY A 205 7.86 -19.56 -8.28
N GLY A 206 7.62 -18.40 -8.90
CA GLY A 206 7.25 -18.26 -10.28
C GLY A 206 8.27 -17.55 -11.16
N ASP A 207 7.96 -17.52 -12.44
CA ASP A 207 8.68 -16.77 -13.45
C ASP A 207 8.26 -15.29 -13.37
N LEU A 208 9.19 -14.43 -12.99
CA LEU A 208 9.00 -12.99 -12.86
C LEU A 208 8.56 -12.34 -14.18
N GLU A 209 9.10 -12.80 -15.31
CA GLU A 209 8.75 -12.28 -16.62
C GLU A 209 7.33 -12.70 -17.04
N ALA A 210 6.96 -13.96 -16.78
CA ALA A 210 5.62 -14.46 -17.05
C ALA A 210 4.56 -13.70 -16.22
N GLU A 211 4.87 -13.39 -14.96
CA GLU A 211 3.96 -12.59 -14.13
C GLU A 211 3.87 -11.14 -14.59
N ALA A 212 4.99 -10.52 -15.01
CA ALA A 212 4.97 -9.20 -15.60
C ALA A 212 4.16 -9.15 -16.90
N ASP A 213 4.21 -10.20 -17.73
CA ASP A 213 3.38 -10.33 -18.93
C ASP A 213 1.90 -10.50 -18.59
N ARG A 214 1.57 -11.28 -17.54
CA ARG A 214 0.20 -11.40 -17.03
C ARG A 214 -0.36 -10.06 -16.59
N LEU A 215 0.39 -9.31 -15.77
CA LEU A 215 -0.01 -7.98 -15.30
C LEU A 215 -0.14 -6.98 -16.46
N ALA A 216 0.75 -7.06 -17.46
CA ALA A 216 0.64 -6.25 -18.66
C ALA A 216 -0.62 -6.58 -19.46
N GLY A 217 -1.01 -7.86 -19.53
CA GLY A 217 -2.28 -8.29 -20.12
C GLY A 217 -3.52 -7.76 -19.39
N LEU A 218 -3.43 -7.44 -18.12
CA LEU A 218 -4.48 -6.79 -17.32
C LEU A 218 -4.49 -5.27 -17.47
N GLY A 219 -3.48 -4.66 -18.10
CA GLY A 219 -3.42 -3.23 -18.34
C GLY A 219 -2.23 -2.51 -17.70
N ALA A 220 -1.37 -3.21 -16.94
CA ALA A 220 -0.15 -2.61 -16.44
C ALA A 220 0.85 -2.34 -17.57
N ARG A 221 1.76 -1.41 -17.36
CA ARG A 221 2.80 -1.07 -18.32
C ARG A 221 4.19 -1.31 -17.71
N ARG A 222 5.06 -1.98 -18.45
CA ARG A 222 6.48 -2.10 -18.07
C ARG A 222 7.13 -0.73 -18.18
N VAL A 223 7.81 -0.28 -17.12
CA VAL A 223 8.55 0.99 -17.10
C VAL A 223 10.02 0.75 -17.44
N ARG A 224 10.68 -0.15 -16.72
CA ARG A 224 12.06 -0.57 -16.97
C ARG A 224 12.38 -1.87 -16.23
N ALA A 225 13.37 -2.60 -16.70
CA ALA A 225 14.04 -3.61 -15.90
C ALA A 225 14.96 -2.89 -14.90
N ALA A 226 14.77 -3.14 -13.61
CA ALA A 226 15.57 -2.52 -12.54
C ALA A 226 16.65 -3.50 -12.07
N GLY A 227 17.40 -4.16 -12.88
CA GLY A 227 18.50 -5.06 -12.49
C GLY A 227 18.19 -6.03 -11.33
N HIS A 228 18.94 -7.11 -11.16
CA HIS A 228 18.86 -7.99 -9.96
C HIS A 228 17.48 -8.60 -9.65
N GLY A 229 16.68 -8.99 -10.66
CA GLY A 229 15.42 -9.69 -10.43
C GLY A 229 14.27 -8.79 -9.97
N VAL A 230 14.30 -7.52 -10.34
CA VAL A 230 13.21 -6.56 -10.10
C VAL A 230 12.73 -5.98 -11.43
N ILE A 231 11.41 -5.95 -11.63
CA ILE A 231 10.76 -5.27 -12.74
C ILE A 231 9.94 -4.10 -12.16
N LEU A 232 10.18 -2.89 -12.68
CA LEU A 232 9.35 -1.73 -12.39
C LEU A 232 8.23 -1.66 -13.40
N MET A 233 7.01 -1.64 -12.92
CA MET A 233 5.79 -1.53 -13.70
C MET A 233 4.99 -0.30 -13.27
N ALA A 234 4.01 0.08 -14.06
CA ALA A 234 3.01 1.07 -13.69
C ALA A 234 1.62 0.48 -13.91
N ASP A 235 0.70 0.76 -13.02
CA ASP A 235 -0.71 0.38 -13.16
C ASP A 235 -1.41 1.20 -14.25
N PRO A 236 -2.69 0.96 -14.55
CA PRO A 236 -3.42 1.70 -15.60
C PRO A 236 -3.45 3.21 -15.40
N ASP A 237 -3.43 3.70 -14.15
CA ASP A 237 -3.40 5.13 -13.82
C ASP A 237 -1.98 5.70 -13.69
N GLY A 238 -0.96 4.87 -13.97
CA GLY A 238 0.44 5.27 -14.03
C GLY A 238 1.17 5.26 -12.69
N ILE A 239 0.57 4.76 -11.61
CA ILE A 239 1.28 4.57 -10.33
C ILE A 239 2.28 3.43 -10.48
N ALA A 240 3.54 3.74 -10.13
CA ALA A 240 4.60 2.75 -10.19
C ALA A 240 4.45 1.67 -9.11
N PHE A 241 4.79 0.44 -9.47
CA PHE A 241 4.94 -0.66 -8.52
C PHE A 241 6.13 -1.55 -8.89
N ARG A 242 6.69 -2.19 -7.88
CA ARG A 242 7.78 -3.15 -8.04
C ARG A 242 7.26 -4.57 -8.06
N LEU A 243 7.78 -5.35 -8.99
CA LEU A 243 7.59 -6.78 -9.03
C LEU A 243 8.96 -7.44 -8.84
N ARG A 244 9.09 -8.32 -7.83
CA ARG A 244 10.35 -9.02 -7.55
C ARG A 244 10.12 -10.52 -7.29
N ALA A 245 11.14 -11.32 -7.53
CA ALA A 245 11.17 -12.70 -7.07
C ALA A 245 11.29 -12.77 -5.55
N HIS A 246 10.80 -13.88 -4.98
CA HIS A 246 10.88 -14.15 -3.54
C HIS A 246 12.32 -14.36 -3.11
#